data_7b258e401f6a19831038fa120fec38b1
#
_entry.id   7b258e401f6a19831038fa120fec38b1
#
_cell.length_a   1.000
_cell.length_b   1.000
_cell.length_c   1.000
_cell.angle_alpha   90.00
_cell.angle_beta   90.00
_cell.angle_gamma   90.00
#
_symmetry.space_group_name_H-M   'P 1'
#
loop_
_entity.id
_entity.type
_entity.pdbx_description
1 polymer ?
#
loop_
_entity_poly.entity_id
_entity_poly.type
_entity_poly.pdbx_seq_one_letter_code
_entity_poly.pdbx_strand_id
1 'polypeptide(L)'
;RTLNKGRWYGFITGIGAAISDTIYALIVGLGMSFIMAPLENPTYKLILQISGSVLLLLFGVYCFKSDPMKKAHQSGKEKGSLFHNGVTAFLVTLSNPLIIFLFIASYAQFAFVQPNRPLEMIIGFACVPAGALLWWYGLSWLIDKIRGKFDVNGILIINKVIGAVVILFSIIMLLGTVFNLYHLPTIDGLMEKG
;
A
#
# COMPACT_ATOMS: atom_id res chain seq x y z
N ARG A 1 11.29 13.17 -7.28
CA ARG A 1 12.32 13.84 -6.43
C ARG A 1 13.68 13.14 -6.55
N THR A 2 13.76 11.82 -6.48
CA THR A 2 15.02 11.06 -6.66
C THR A 2 15.69 11.38 -7.99
N LEU A 3 14.93 11.41 -9.08
CA LEU A 3 15.43 11.73 -10.42
C LEU A 3 16.12 13.10 -10.50
N ASN A 4 15.58 14.10 -9.81
CA ASN A 4 16.05 15.48 -9.91
C ASN A 4 17.09 15.86 -8.86
N LYS A 5 17.01 15.29 -7.65
CA LYS A 5 17.80 15.72 -6.48
C LYS A 5 18.65 14.61 -5.85
N GLY A 6 18.53 13.36 -6.33
CA GLY A 6 19.27 12.21 -5.85
C GLY A 6 18.54 11.37 -4.80
N ARG A 7 19.16 10.23 -4.44
CA ARG A 7 18.55 9.16 -3.62
C ARG A 7 18.07 9.63 -2.24
N TRP A 8 18.80 10.50 -1.58
CA TRP A 8 18.45 10.95 -0.23
C TRP A 8 17.16 11.77 -0.21
N TYR A 9 16.96 12.61 -1.22
CA TYR A 9 15.71 13.36 -1.35
C TYR A 9 14.50 12.44 -1.60
N GLY A 10 14.69 11.37 -2.38
CA GLY A 10 13.67 10.35 -2.57
C GLY A 10 13.38 9.58 -1.29
N PHE A 11 14.41 9.14 -0.59
CA PHE A 11 14.28 8.37 0.64
C PHE A 11 13.59 9.16 1.77
N ILE A 12 14.01 10.40 2.02
CA ILE A 12 13.37 11.27 3.02
C ILE A 12 11.90 11.56 2.63
N THR A 13 11.61 11.72 1.34
CA THR A 13 10.22 11.78 0.86
C THR A 13 9.45 10.51 1.21
N GLY A 14 10.08 9.35 1.02
CA GLY A 14 9.54 8.06 1.39
C GLY A 14 9.31 7.88 2.89
N ILE A 15 10.21 8.38 3.73
CA ILE A 15 10.01 8.39 5.20
C ILE A 15 8.76 9.19 5.56
N GLY A 16 8.56 10.37 4.97
CA GLY A 16 7.36 11.17 5.22
C GLY A 16 6.08 10.42 4.84
N ALA A 17 6.07 9.75 3.68
CA ALA A 17 4.95 8.92 3.26
C ALA A 17 4.75 7.72 4.22
N ALA A 18 5.81 7.01 4.58
CA ALA A 18 5.76 5.85 5.47
C ALA A 18 5.20 6.18 6.87
N ILE A 19 5.48 7.37 7.40
CA ILE A 19 4.88 7.84 8.65
C ILE A 19 3.36 7.99 8.50
N SER A 20 2.90 8.60 7.41
CA SER A 20 1.46 8.72 7.12
C SER A 20 0.79 7.35 6.94
N ASP A 21 1.43 6.45 6.21
CA ASP A 21 0.93 5.09 6.00
C ASP A 21 0.82 4.34 7.34
N THR A 22 1.79 4.51 8.23
CA THR A 22 1.78 3.93 9.58
C THR A 22 0.61 4.46 10.41
N ILE A 23 0.34 5.77 10.34
CA ILE A 23 -0.81 6.38 11.02
C ILE A 23 -2.12 5.78 10.49
N TYR A 24 -2.27 5.67 9.18
CA TYR A 24 -3.45 5.05 8.58
C TYR A 24 -3.57 3.57 8.94
N ALA A 25 -2.46 2.83 8.91
CA ALA A 25 -2.43 1.43 9.32
C ALA A 25 -2.94 1.23 10.76
N LEU A 26 -2.50 2.09 11.68
CA LEU A 26 -2.95 2.06 13.08
C LEU A 26 -4.42 2.46 13.22
N ILE A 27 -4.86 3.54 12.59
CA ILE A 27 -6.25 4.01 12.64
C ILE A 27 -7.19 2.91 12.11
N VAL A 28 -6.88 2.36 10.95
CA VAL A 28 -7.70 1.31 10.35
C VAL A 28 -7.66 0.03 11.16
N GLY A 29 -6.46 -0.41 11.59
CA GLY A 29 -6.32 -1.65 12.34
C GLY A 29 -7.00 -1.61 13.71
N LEU A 30 -6.83 -0.52 14.46
CA LEU A 30 -7.53 -0.32 15.73
C LEU A 30 -9.03 -0.14 15.50
N GLY A 31 -9.42 0.63 14.48
CA GLY A 31 -10.83 0.82 14.11
C GLY A 31 -11.51 -0.51 13.74
N MET A 32 -10.84 -1.35 12.96
CA MET A 32 -11.36 -2.68 12.61
C MET A 32 -11.55 -3.58 13.84
N SER A 33 -10.72 -3.46 14.87
CA SER A 33 -10.89 -4.22 16.12
C SER A 33 -12.24 -3.99 16.77
N PHE A 34 -12.82 -2.78 16.63
CA PHE A 34 -14.17 -2.47 17.13
C PHE A 34 -15.30 -2.98 16.22
N ILE A 35 -15.00 -3.24 14.94
CA ILE A 35 -15.97 -3.68 13.93
C ILE A 35 -15.96 -5.20 13.75
N MET A 36 -15.08 -5.92 14.44
CA MET A 36 -14.86 -7.35 14.20
C MET A 36 -16.04 -8.24 14.61
N ALA A 37 -16.88 -7.85 15.56
CA ALA A 37 -18.07 -8.61 15.93
C ALA A 37 -19.01 -8.87 14.72
N PRO A 38 -19.27 -7.91 13.81
CA PRO A 38 -19.94 -8.19 12.54
C PRO A 38 -19.14 -9.07 11.57
N LEU A 39 -17.79 -9.06 11.64
CA LEU A 39 -16.93 -9.82 10.70
C LEU A 39 -16.87 -11.33 11.00
N GLU A 40 -17.39 -11.78 12.14
CA GLU A 40 -17.66 -13.21 12.41
C GLU A 40 -18.74 -13.75 11.46
N ASN A 41 -19.60 -12.88 10.93
CA ASN A 41 -20.58 -13.27 9.93
C ASN A 41 -19.90 -13.44 8.55
N PRO A 42 -19.94 -14.64 7.94
CA PRO A 42 -19.29 -14.91 6.66
C PRO A 42 -19.74 -13.98 5.54
N THR A 43 -20.98 -13.52 5.57
CA THR A 43 -21.55 -12.62 4.55
C THR A 43 -20.89 -11.23 4.61
N TYR A 44 -20.73 -10.66 5.81
CA TYR A 44 -20.06 -9.36 5.96
C TYR A 44 -18.58 -9.44 5.55
N LYS A 45 -17.90 -10.52 5.92
CA LYS A 45 -16.51 -10.77 5.50
C LYS A 45 -16.41 -10.82 3.98
N LEU A 46 -17.31 -11.56 3.31
CA LEU A 46 -17.35 -11.67 1.86
C LEU A 46 -17.57 -10.30 1.19
N ILE A 47 -18.56 -9.53 1.67
CA ILE A 47 -18.84 -8.19 1.14
C ILE A 47 -17.61 -7.29 1.26
N LEU A 48 -16.94 -7.31 2.42
CA LEU A 48 -15.76 -6.48 2.67
C LEU A 48 -14.59 -6.88 1.76
N GLN A 49 -14.35 -8.18 1.56
CA GLN A 49 -13.30 -8.69 0.68
C GLN A 49 -13.57 -8.33 -0.80
N ILE A 50 -14.80 -8.49 -1.26
CA ILE A 50 -15.18 -8.11 -2.63
C ILE A 50 -15.02 -6.61 -2.83
N SER A 51 -15.56 -5.79 -1.92
CA SER A 51 -15.45 -4.32 -2.02
C SER A 51 -13.98 -3.86 -1.99
N GLY A 52 -13.16 -4.46 -1.15
CA GLY A 52 -11.73 -4.21 -1.09
C GLY A 52 -11.01 -4.55 -2.39
N SER A 53 -11.30 -5.71 -2.96
CA SER A 53 -10.71 -6.14 -4.24
C SER A 53 -11.12 -5.22 -5.40
N VAL A 54 -12.38 -4.77 -5.41
CA VAL A 54 -12.88 -3.80 -6.41
C VAL A 54 -12.18 -2.44 -6.26
N LEU A 55 -12.01 -1.96 -5.03
CA LEU A 55 -11.27 -0.70 -4.77
C LEU A 55 -9.81 -0.78 -5.22
N LEU A 56 -9.15 -1.91 -4.93
CA LEU A 56 -7.77 -2.16 -5.42
C LEU A 56 -7.72 -2.20 -6.94
N LEU A 57 -8.71 -2.81 -7.60
CA LEU A 57 -8.81 -2.86 -9.05
C LEU A 57 -8.95 -1.45 -9.64
N LEU A 58 -9.86 -0.64 -9.10
CA LEU A 58 -10.04 0.75 -9.51
C LEU A 58 -8.77 1.57 -9.33
N PHE A 59 -8.07 1.37 -8.21
CA PHE A 59 -6.78 2.03 -7.96
C PHE A 59 -5.71 1.58 -8.96
N GLY A 60 -5.62 0.28 -9.26
CA GLY A 60 -4.70 -0.24 -10.27
C GLY A 60 -4.95 0.35 -11.65
N VAL A 61 -6.24 0.43 -12.07
CA VAL A 61 -6.65 1.08 -13.33
C VAL A 61 -6.30 2.57 -13.33
N TYR A 62 -6.50 3.27 -12.21
CA TYR A 62 -6.10 4.66 -12.05
C TYR A 62 -4.60 4.83 -12.22
N CYS A 63 -3.77 4.00 -11.56
CA CYS A 63 -2.32 4.02 -11.71
C CYS A 63 -1.89 3.75 -13.15
N PHE A 64 -2.49 2.75 -13.80
CA PHE A 64 -2.16 2.36 -15.17
C PHE A 64 -2.47 3.48 -16.19
N LYS A 65 -3.59 4.20 -16.00
CA LYS A 65 -4.02 5.30 -16.87
C LYS A 65 -3.39 6.64 -16.50
N SER A 66 -2.83 6.77 -15.30
CA SER A 66 -2.26 8.03 -14.82
C SER A 66 -1.02 8.40 -15.63
N ASP A 67 -0.99 9.63 -16.11
CA ASP A 67 0.19 10.22 -16.75
C ASP A 67 0.97 11.03 -15.68
N PRO A 68 2.10 10.49 -15.17
CA PRO A 68 2.90 11.17 -14.16
C PRO A 68 3.55 12.45 -14.69
N MET A 69 3.65 12.61 -16.01
CA MET A 69 4.28 13.77 -16.63
C MET A 69 3.47 15.05 -16.46
N LYS A 70 2.14 14.96 -16.54
CA LYS A 70 1.26 16.12 -16.28
C LYS A 70 1.42 16.64 -14.85
N LYS A 71 1.71 15.74 -13.90
CA LYS A 71 1.97 16.10 -12.48
C LYS A 71 3.40 16.58 -12.24
N ALA A 72 4.39 16.03 -12.94
CA ALA A 72 5.80 16.41 -12.79
C ALA A 72 6.08 17.84 -13.29
N HIS A 73 5.40 18.30 -14.35
CA HIS A 73 5.53 19.68 -14.85
C HIS A 73 5.06 20.74 -13.84
N GLN A 74 4.10 20.39 -12.96
CA GLN A 74 3.64 21.30 -11.91
C GLN A 74 4.61 21.34 -10.70
N SER A 75 5.43 20.32 -10.51
CA SER A 75 6.39 20.21 -9.39
C SER A 75 7.80 20.75 -9.73
N GLY A 76 8.02 21.31 -10.90
CA GLY A 76 9.35 21.61 -11.47
C GLY A 76 10.18 22.69 -10.77
N LYS A 77 9.73 23.32 -9.67
CA LYS A 77 10.43 24.39 -8.95
C LYS A 77 10.51 24.23 -7.44
N GLU A 78 10.34 23.03 -6.90
CA GLU A 78 10.50 22.82 -5.46
C GLU A 78 11.96 22.93 -5.01
N LYS A 79 12.38 24.14 -4.65
CA LYS A 79 13.63 24.43 -3.92
C LYS A 79 13.44 24.13 -2.41
N GLY A 80 13.06 22.91 -2.05
CA GLY A 80 12.88 22.54 -0.64
C GLY A 80 14.12 21.82 -0.07
N SER A 81 14.40 22.02 1.22
CA SER A 81 15.38 21.22 1.98
C SER A 81 14.90 19.75 2.07
N LEU A 82 15.78 18.85 2.51
CA LEU A 82 15.43 17.44 2.77
C LEU A 82 14.23 17.33 3.72
N PHE A 83 14.25 18.08 4.81
CA PHE A 83 13.17 18.11 5.79
C PHE A 83 11.84 18.57 5.17
N HIS A 84 11.87 19.67 4.42
CA HIS A 84 10.68 20.18 3.74
C HIS A 84 10.07 19.14 2.78
N ASN A 85 10.91 18.38 2.09
CA ASN A 85 10.42 17.31 1.20
C ASN A 85 9.76 16.15 1.96
N GLY A 86 10.29 15.79 3.13
CA GLY A 86 9.70 14.80 4.02
C GLY A 86 8.33 15.25 4.54
N VAL A 87 8.25 16.47 5.09
CA VAL A 87 7.01 17.04 5.61
C VAL A 87 5.96 17.19 4.50
N THR A 88 6.34 17.67 3.33
CA THR A 88 5.40 17.77 2.19
C THR A 88 4.87 16.41 1.78
N ALA A 89 5.73 15.38 1.72
CA ALA A 89 5.28 14.04 1.39
C ALA A 89 4.34 13.49 2.46
N PHE A 90 4.67 13.66 3.73
CA PHE A 90 3.80 13.31 4.85
C PHE A 90 2.41 13.94 4.71
N LEU A 91 2.33 15.25 4.53
CA LEU A 91 1.05 15.95 4.42
C LEU A 91 0.25 15.54 3.17
N VAL A 92 0.92 15.40 2.02
CA VAL A 92 0.27 14.96 0.78
C VAL A 92 -0.28 13.54 0.91
N THR A 93 0.48 12.63 1.52
CA THR A 93 0.05 11.25 1.76
C THR A 93 -1.10 11.23 2.78
N LEU A 94 -0.98 11.98 3.87
CA LEU A 94 -2.01 12.08 4.90
C LEU A 94 -3.32 12.71 4.38
N SER A 95 -3.23 13.58 3.36
CA SER A 95 -4.40 14.19 2.73
C SER A 95 -5.07 13.30 1.68
N ASN A 96 -4.53 12.12 1.41
CA ASN A 96 -5.04 11.22 0.38
C ASN A 96 -6.02 10.19 0.98
N PRO A 97 -7.34 10.38 0.83
CA PRO A 97 -8.32 9.48 1.43
C PRO A 97 -8.30 8.06 0.84
N LEU A 98 -7.72 7.87 -0.37
CA LEU A 98 -7.63 6.55 -0.99
C LEU A 98 -6.78 5.58 -0.19
N ILE A 99 -5.82 6.07 0.59
CA ILE A 99 -4.92 5.24 1.40
C ILE A 99 -5.70 4.52 2.50
N ILE A 100 -6.68 5.18 3.12
CA ILE A 100 -7.56 4.56 4.13
C ILE A 100 -8.29 3.35 3.54
N PHE A 101 -8.84 3.51 2.32
CA PHE A 101 -9.54 2.43 1.64
C PHE A 101 -8.62 1.27 1.28
N LEU A 102 -7.37 1.57 0.90
CA LEU A 102 -6.36 0.54 0.63
C LEU A 102 -6.03 -0.28 1.88
N PHE A 103 -5.86 0.38 3.04
CA PHE A 103 -5.62 -0.33 4.30
C PHE A 103 -6.83 -1.15 4.74
N ILE A 104 -8.05 -0.60 4.65
CA ILE A 104 -9.29 -1.34 4.95
C ILE A 104 -9.37 -2.59 4.06
N ALA A 105 -9.19 -2.42 2.76
CA ALA A 105 -9.23 -3.52 1.79
C ALA A 105 -8.17 -4.58 2.08
N SER A 106 -6.93 -4.17 2.35
CA SER A 106 -5.82 -5.07 2.62
C SER A 106 -6.03 -5.84 3.93
N TYR A 107 -6.43 -5.16 5.00
CA TYR A 107 -6.65 -5.79 6.29
C TYR A 107 -7.82 -6.77 6.28
N ALA A 108 -8.89 -6.43 5.55
CA ALA A 108 -10.01 -7.33 5.34
C ALA A 108 -9.59 -8.57 4.52
N GLN A 109 -8.83 -8.36 3.45
CA GLN A 109 -8.39 -9.43 2.57
C GLN A 109 -7.49 -10.43 3.27
N PHE A 110 -6.53 -9.95 4.06
CA PHE A 110 -5.56 -10.80 4.77
C PHE A 110 -6.04 -11.24 6.16
N ALA A 111 -7.27 -10.87 6.58
CA ALA A 111 -7.77 -11.09 7.94
C ALA A 111 -6.73 -10.66 9.00
N PHE A 112 -6.08 -9.50 8.75
CA PHE A 112 -4.93 -9.02 9.52
C PHE A 112 -5.27 -8.76 10.99
N VAL A 113 -6.48 -8.27 11.26
CA VAL A 113 -6.92 -7.92 12.60
C VAL A 113 -7.53 -9.16 13.26
N GLN A 114 -6.86 -9.69 14.28
CA GLN A 114 -7.31 -10.85 15.06
C GLN A 114 -7.23 -10.52 16.55
N PRO A 115 -8.35 -10.16 17.20
CA PRO A 115 -8.36 -9.74 18.61
C PRO A 115 -7.74 -10.76 19.58
N ASN A 116 -7.83 -12.04 19.24
CA ASN A 116 -7.31 -13.14 20.05
C ASN A 116 -5.79 -13.35 19.89
N ARG A 117 -5.12 -12.59 19.00
CA ARG A 117 -3.68 -12.71 18.71
C ARG A 117 -2.97 -11.36 18.76
N PRO A 118 -2.95 -10.68 19.91
CA PRO A 118 -2.43 -9.31 20.01
C PRO A 118 -0.94 -9.21 19.64
N LEU A 119 -0.15 -10.22 19.93
CA LEU A 119 1.28 -10.23 19.59
C LEU A 119 1.50 -10.22 18.07
N GLU A 120 0.74 -11.00 17.33
CA GLU A 120 0.81 -11.04 15.87
C GLU A 120 0.40 -9.69 15.25
N MET A 121 -0.61 -9.04 15.83
CA MET A 121 -1.04 -7.70 15.43
C MET A 121 0.07 -6.67 15.66
N ILE A 122 0.72 -6.68 16.83
CA ILE A 122 1.82 -5.76 17.14
C ILE A 122 2.98 -5.95 16.17
N ILE A 123 3.37 -7.20 15.91
CA ILE A 123 4.42 -7.51 14.93
C ILE A 123 4.00 -7.03 13.54
N GLY A 124 2.76 -7.30 13.13
CA GLY A 124 2.23 -6.84 11.84
C GLY A 124 2.25 -5.33 11.70
N PHE A 125 1.82 -4.58 12.72
CA PHE A 125 1.90 -3.12 12.72
C PHE A 125 3.35 -2.59 12.65
N ALA A 126 4.31 -3.27 13.27
CA ALA A 126 5.72 -2.94 13.17
C ALA A 126 6.29 -3.24 11.78
N CYS A 127 5.79 -4.29 11.10
CA CYS A 127 6.19 -4.64 9.75
C CYS A 127 5.74 -3.61 8.69
N VAL A 128 4.64 -2.88 8.92
CA VAL A 128 4.17 -1.84 7.98
C VAL A 128 5.23 -0.76 7.76
N PRO A 129 5.69 -0.01 8.78
CA PRO A 129 6.74 0.98 8.59
C PRO A 129 8.07 0.37 8.13
N ALA A 130 8.44 -0.80 8.64
CA ALA A 130 9.67 -1.48 8.24
C ALA A 130 9.65 -1.83 6.73
N GLY A 131 8.57 -2.41 6.24
CA GLY A 131 8.38 -2.72 4.82
C GLY A 131 8.35 -1.47 3.95
N ALA A 132 7.64 -0.42 4.38
CA ALA A 132 7.60 0.85 3.68
C ALA A 132 8.98 1.51 3.57
N LEU A 133 9.77 1.52 4.65
CA LEU A 133 11.13 2.08 4.65
C LEU A 133 12.07 1.28 3.75
N LEU A 134 12.02 -0.05 3.80
CA LEU A 134 12.80 -0.92 2.91
C LEU A 134 12.44 -0.67 1.44
N TRP A 135 11.15 -0.57 1.14
CA TRP A 135 10.65 -0.26 -0.19
C TRP A 135 11.17 1.08 -0.70
N TRP A 136 11.00 2.15 0.08
CA TRP A 136 11.44 3.49 -0.30
C TRP A 136 12.96 3.61 -0.43
N TYR A 137 13.72 2.91 0.43
CA TYR A 137 15.17 2.85 0.32
C TYR A 137 15.60 2.16 -0.98
N GLY A 138 15.07 0.96 -1.23
CA GLY A 138 15.36 0.20 -2.44
C GLY A 138 14.96 0.93 -3.71
N LEU A 139 13.77 1.52 -3.73
CA LEU A 139 13.27 2.29 -4.86
C LEU A 139 14.13 3.54 -5.12
N SER A 140 14.48 4.29 -4.07
CA SER A 140 15.32 5.49 -4.21
C SER A 140 16.72 5.14 -4.69
N TRP A 141 17.29 4.04 -4.21
CA TRP A 141 18.59 3.53 -4.65
C TRP A 141 18.53 3.11 -6.13
N LEU A 142 17.53 2.35 -6.51
CA LEU A 142 17.35 1.88 -7.88
C LEU A 142 17.20 3.06 -8.86
N ILE A 143 16.33 4.01 -8.55
CA ILE A 143 16.09 5.19 -9.38
C ILE A 143 17.36 6.05 -9.48
N ASP A 144 18.12 6.21 -8.38
CA ASP A 144 19.36 6.98 -8.41
C ASP A 144 20.41 6.34 -9.33
N LYS A 145 20.50 4.98 -9.30
CA LYS A 145 21.41 4.22 -10.15
C LYS A 145 21.12 4.35 -11.64
N ILE A 146 19.83 4.45 -11.98
CA ILE A 146 19.38 4.47 -13.39
C ILE A 146 19.00 5.87 -13.87
N ARG A 147 18.99 6.89 -13.01
CA ARG A 147 18.54 8.27 -13.35
C ARG A 147 19.27 8.88 -14.56
N GLY A 148 20.55 8.54 -14.77
CA GLY A 148 21.33 9.02 -15.92
C GLY A 148 20.92 8.41 -17.26
N LYS A 149 20.12 7.33 -17.25
CA LYS A 149 19.59 6.63 -18.43
C LYS A 149 18.07 6.79 -18.56
N PHE A 150 17.45 7.52 -17.63
CA PHE A 150 15.99 7.66 -17.60
C PHE A 150 15.55 8.80 -18.53
N ASP A 151 14.94 8.39 -19.63
CA ASP A 151 14.09 9.24 -20.44
C ASP A 151 12.66 9.27 -19.86
N VAL A 152 11.90 10.27 -20.26
CA VAL A 152 10.47 10.48 -19.94
C VAL A 152 9.63 9.21 -20.07
N ASN A 153 9.94 8.40 -21.08
CA ASN A 153 9.29 7.12 -21.35
C ASN A 153 9.48 6.08 -20.21
N GLY A 154 10.62 6.11 -19.52
CA GLY A 154 10.89 5.19 -18.41
C GLY A 154 9.93 5.36 -17.23
N ILE A 155 9.53 6.60 -16.90
CA ILE A 155 8.58 6.90 -15.83
C ILE A 155 7.18 6.38 -16.19
N LEU A 156 6.77 6.55 -17.44
CA LEU A 156 5.50 6.03 -17.97
C LEU A 156 5.45 4.49 -17.89
N ILE A 157 6.56 3.84 -18.25
CA ILE A 157 6.66 2.37 -18.18
C ILE A 157 6.52 1.89 -16.74
N ILE A 158 7.24 2.48 -15.78
CA ILE A 158 7.13 2.12 -14.36
C ILE A 158 5.69 2.23 -13.86
N ASN A 159 5.02 3.34 -14.18
CA ASN A 159 3.64 3.55 -13.73
C ASN A 159 2.67 2.52 -14.32
N LYS A 160 2.86 2.16 -15.60
CA LYS A 160 2.09 1.09 -16.26
C LYS A 160 2.38 -0.27 -15.66
N VAL A 161 3.65 -0.58 -15.35
CA VAL A 161 4.02 -1.86 -14.70
C VAL A 161 3.39 -1.96 -13.31
N ILE A 162 3.51 -0.92 -12.49
CA ILE A 162 2.87 -0.89 -11.17
C ILE A 162 1.35 -1.07 -11.30
N GLY A 163 0.71 -0.30 -12.17
CA GLY A 163 -0.72 -0.42 -12.42
C GLY A 163 -1.14 -1.82 -12.87
N ALA A 164 -0.38 -2.44 -13.79
CA ALA A 164 -0.64 -3.79 -14.26
C ALA A 164 -0.50 -4.84 -13.15
N VAL A 165 0.54 -4.72 -12.30
CA VAL A 165 0.76 -5.62 -11.15
C VAL A 165 -0.41 -5.50 -10.16
N VAL A 166 -0.83 -4.29 -9.82
CA VAL A 166 -1.96 -4.07 -8.90
C VAL A 166 -3.27 -4.60 -9.48
N ILE A 167 -3.52 -4.40 -10.78
CA ILE A 167 -4.70 -4.95 -11.47
C ILE A 167 -4.68 -6.48 -11.41
N LEU A 168 -3.57 -7.09 -11.77
CA LEU A 168 -3.43 -8.56 -11.76
C LEU A 168 -3.66 -9.11 -10.36
N PHE A 169 -3.04 -8.51 -9.35
CA PHE A 169 -3.22 -8.89 -7.95
C PHE A 169 -4.69 -8.76 -7.52
N SER A 170 -5.35 -7.65 -7.86
CA SER A 170 -6.76 -7.41 -7.53
C SER A 170 -7.69 -8.43 -8.18
N ILE A 171 -7.42 -8.82 -9.43
CA ILE A 171 -8.19 -9.86 -10.13
C ILE A 171 -7.99 -11.22 -9.45
N ILE A 172 -6.76 -11.59 -9.12
CA ILE A 172 -6.46 -12.84 -8.41
C ILE A 172 -7.22 -12.88 -7.06
N MET A 173 -7.19 -11.78 -6.31
CA MET A 173 -7.89 -11.66 -5.03
C MET A 173 -9.40 -11.75 -5.20
N LEU A 174 -9.96 -11.07 -6.20
CA LEU A 174 -11.38 -11.10 -6.48
C LEU A 174 -11.85 -12.52 -6.87
N LEU A 175 -11.14 -13.16 -7.79
CA LEU A 175 -11.43 -14.53 -8.21
C LEU A 175 -11.28 -15.51 -7.03
N GLY A 176 -10.20 -15.38 -6.23
CA GLY A 176 -10.00 -16.19 -5.05
C GLY A 176 -11.16 -16.08 -4.05
N THR A 177 -11.67 -14.88 -3.84
CA THR A 177 -12.80 -14.62 -2.95
C THR A 177 -14.10 -15.19 -3.53
N VAL A 178 -14.41 -14.95 -4.82
CA VAL A 178 -15.66 -15.39 -5.48
C VAL A 178 -15.70 -16.91 -5.57
N PHE A 179 -14.59 -17.55 -5.94
CA PHE A 179 -14.54 -19.02 -6.06
C PHE A 179 -14.22 -19.73 -4.76
N ASN A 180 -14.15 -19.00 -3.65
CA ASN A 180 -13.82 -19.54 -2.33
C ASN A 180 -12.52 -20.39 -2.34
N LEU A 181 -11.56 -19.99 -3.19
CA LEU A 181 -10.30 -20.73 -3.42
C LEU A 181 -9.33 -20.59 -2.25
N TYR A 182 -9.54 -19.61 -1.36
CA TYR A 182 -8.76 -19.40 -0.15
C TYR A 182 -9.39 -20.14 1.03
N HIS A 183 -9.52 -21.45 0.95
CA HIS A 183 -9.47 -22.29 2.12
C HIS A 183 -7.99 -22.34 2.56
N LEU A 184 -7.50 -21.26 3.16
CA LEU A 184 -6.29 -21.36 3.97
C LEU A 184 -6.65 -22.30 5.11
N PRO A 185 -5.99 -23.49 5.22
CA PRO A 185 -6.20 -24.33 6.37
C PRO A 185 -5.84 -23.46 7.59
N THR A 186 -6.81 -23.20 8.44
CA THR A 186 -6.54 -22.62 9.74
C THR A 186 -5.53 -23.54 10.41
N ILE A 187 -4.52 -22.97 11.06
CA ILE A 187 -3.47 -23.72 11.77
C ILE A 187 -4.10 -24.72 12.74
N ASP A 188 -5.30 -24.44 13.24
CA ASP A 188 -6.14 -25.32 14.05
C ASP A 188 -6.49 -26.64 13.33
N GLY A 189 -6.74 -26.61 12.02
CA GLY A 189 -7.00 -27.82 11.23
C GLY A 189 -5.76 -28.67 10.95
N LEU A 190 -4.56 -28.16 11.20
CA LEU A 190 -3.30 -28.91 11.13
C LEU A 190 -2.93 -29.55 12.48
N MET A 191 -3.40 -28.98 13.59
CA MET A 191 -3.14 -29.53 14.93
C MET A 191 -4.15 -30.61 15.34
N GLU A 192 -5.31 -30.68 14.69
CA GLU A 192 -6.34 -31.70 14.97
C GLU A 192 -6.05 -33.04 14.24
N LYS A 193 -5.06 -33.07 13.34
CA LYS A 193 -4.65 -34.26 12.57
C LYS A 193 -3.29 -34.82 13.00
N GLY A 194 -2.69 -34.36 14.05
CA GLY A 194 -1.46 -34.86 14.67
C GLY A 194 -1.74 -35.41 16.07
#